data_f6953bbd1d6dadd3ec7e44b240338fcc
#
_entry.id   f6953bbd1d6dadd3ec7e44b240338fcc
#
_cell.length_a   1.000
_cell.length_b   1.000
_cell.length_c   1.000
_cell.angle_alpha   90.00
_cell.angle_beta   90.00
_cell.angle_gamma   90.00
#
_symmetry.space_group_name_H-M   'P 1'
#
loop_
_entity.id
_entity.type
_entity.pdbx_description
1 polymer ?
#
loop_
_entity_poly.entity_id
_entity_poly.type
_entity_poly.pdbx_seq_one_letter_code
_entity_poly.pdbx_strand_id
1 'polypeptide(L)'
;CSVRDQAEQKAIGKAGHLTKRKRKNPNLILGVMGCMAQNRGSALLDSLPDLDLIVGTQKFHRIPDHLDHMIATLNGQGPKPDSIVDLEEEAGSQNTIKSHDESNVQVTAFVSIMQGCNMKCSYCIVPKTRGVERARPMEDIISEIKKLAENGTREVTLLGQIVNQYAVREFPFVHKKSPFVQLLERIHEIDGIERIRFTSPHPVGFRDDLINSYARLPKLCEYLHFPMQSGSNRILKAMRRPYTIEKFTEIINKIRAVQPNVYISTDVIVGFPGETDKDFEMTRKAFEAIGFDMAYLFKYSMRPDTSAECLGDPVSKDIKEKRNQILLELLRKQSLLRNEGLIGTIEEVLFEGPAKKGNNIFTGRTRGHRKVFVQATPRLIGQLAPVRITNVTASTLMGELLLEGVEPMKKTLAKRISHVKSV
;
A
#
# COMPACT_ATOMS: atom_id res chain seq x y z
N CYS A 1 8.47 6.23 8.72
CA CYS A 1 7.10 6.57 8.31
C CYS A 1 6.52 7.62 9.26
N SER A 2 6.16 8.80 8.76
CA SER A 2 5.54 9.89 9.55
C SER A 2 4.02 9.79 9.67
N VAL A 3 3.40 8.80 9.03
CA VAL A 3 1.94 8.63 9.08
C VAL A 3 1.48 8.08 10.43
N ARG A 4 2.30 7.25 11.10
CA ARG A 4 2.00 6.63 12.38
C ARG A 4 3.02 7.04 13.43
N ASP A 5 2.57 7.62 14.54
CA ASP A 5 3.44 8.00 15.65
C ASP A 5 4.29 6.83 16.16
N GLN A 6 3.64 5.71 16.40
CA GLN A 6 4.32 4.51 16.87
C GLN A 6 5.43 4.01 15.93
N ALA A 7 5.28 4.20 14.60
CA ALA A 7 6.31 3.84 13.64
C ALA A 7 7.49 4.82 13.70
N GLU A 8 7.21 6.09 13.92
CA GLU A 8 8.22 7.13 14.08
C GLU A 8 9.01 6.93 15.37
N GLN A 9 8.34 6.70 16.51
CA GLN A 9 9.00 6.41 17.79
C GLN A 9 9.86 5.15 17.73
N LYS A 10 9.39 4.09 17.05
CA LYS A 10 10.19 2.88 16.82
C LYS A 10 11.43 3.14 15.98
N ALA A 11 11.34 4.01 14.96
CA ALA A 11 12.48 4.38 14.13
C ALA A 11 13.52 5.18 14.93
N ILE A 12 13.08 6.16 15.73
CA ILE A 12 13.94 6.94 16.62
C ILE A 12 14.62 6.01 17.64
N GLY A 13 13.86 5.13 18.29
CA GLY A 13 14.42 4.16 19.24
C GLY A 13 15.45 3.23 18.57
N LYS A 14 15.20 2.77 17.34
CA LYS A 14 16.15 1.96 16.57
C LYS A 14 17.43 2.75 16.26
N ALA A 15 17.30 3.99 15.80
CA ALA A 15 18.44 4.86 15.55
C ALA A 15 19.25 5.11 16.84
N GLY A 16 18.60 5.36 17.99
CA GLY A 16 19.25 5.50 19.28
C GLY A 16 20.02 4.24 19.74
N HIS A 17 19.58 3.03 19.35
CA HIS A 17 20.38 1.83 19.55
C HIS A 17 21.60 1.77 18.65
N LEU A 18 21.52 2.29 17.44
CA LEU A 18 22.62 2.31 16.49
C LEU A 18 23.69 3.35 16.89
N THR A 19 23.30 4.49 17.51
CA THR A 19 24.25 5.48 18.04
C THR A 19 25.18 4.85 19.08
N LYS A 20 24.67 3.93 19.93
CA LYS A 20 25.53 3.19 20.89
C LYS A 20 26.60 2.34 20.20
N ARG A 21 26.30 1.79 18.99
CA ARG A 21 27.29 1.05 18.18
C ARG A 21 28.30 2.00 17.56
N LYS A 22 27.86 3.17 17.09
CA LYS A 22 28.72 4.19 16.51
C LYS A 22 29.76 4.68 17.52
N ARG A 23 29.39 4.89 18.79
CA ARG A 23 30.34 5.26 19.86
C ARG A 23 31.46 4.24 20.05
N LYS A 24 31.18 2.95 19.76
CA LYS A 24 32.22 1.88 19.79
C LYS A 24 32.97 1.75 18.47
N ASN A 25 32.39 2.19 17.36
CA ASN A 25 33.00 2.22 16.03
C ASN A 25 32.77 3.59 15.38
N PRO A 26 33.70 4.54 15.57
CA PRO A 26 33.59 5.91 15.02
C PRO A 26 33.45 5.97 13.50
N ASN A 27 33.90 4.91 12.79
CA ASN A 27 33.81 4.83 11.33
C ASN A 27 32.43 4.37 10.83
N LEU A 28 31.50 4.03 11.75
CA LEU A 28 30.13 3.70 11.36
C LEU A 28 29.40 4.96 10.93
N ILE A 29 28.97 5.01 9.67
CA ILE A 29 28.08 6.06 9.16
C ILE A 29 26.64 5.72 9.54
N LEU A 30 25.95 6.64 10.20
CA LEU A 30 24.57 6.49 10.64
C LEU A 30 23.68 7.52 9.97
N GLY A 31 22.72 7.04 9.14
CA GLY A 31 21.79 7.89 8.43
C GLY A 31 20.32 7.57 8.73
N VAL A 32 19.48 8.61 8.64
CA VAL A 32 18.01 8.49 8.64
C VAL A 32 17.47 9.03 7.33
N MET A 33 16.58 8.26 6.68
CA MET A 33 16.03 8.63 5.38
C MET A 33 14.51 8.46 5.32
N GLY A 34 13.87 9.19 4.42
CA GLY A 34 12.44 9.06 4.13
C GLY A 34 11.55 10.10 4.79
N CYS A 35 10.24 9.77 4.93
CA CYS A 35 9.23 10.73 5.39
C CYS A 35 9.52 11.34 6.77
N MET A 36 10.13 10.58 7.69
CA MET A 36 10.50 11.12 9.01
C MET A 36 11.65 12.12 8.90
N ALA A 37 12.67 11.80 8.11
CA ALA A 37 13.76 12.72 7.78
C ALA A 37 13.20 14.00 7.14
N GLN A 38 12.36 13.88 6.13
CA GLN A 38 11.71 15.00 5.46
C GLN A 38 10.87 15.88 6.41
N ASN A 39 10.16 15.26 7.36
CA ASN A 39 9.26 15.98 8.25
C ASN A 39 9.99 16.69 9.40
N ARG A 40 10.96 16.01 10.01
CA ARG A 40 11.66 16.54 11.19
C ARG A 40 12.95 17.29 10.87
N GLY A 41 13.57 16.97 9.74
CA GLY A 41 14.79 17.65 9.31
C GLY A 41 15.90 17.60 10.35
N SER A 42 16.58 18.73 10.52
CA SER A 42 17.65 18.92 11.48
C SER A 42 17.23 18.75 12.95
N ALA A 43 15.93 18.92 13.28
CA ALA A 43 15.44 18.65 14.65
C ALA A 43 15.62 17.17 15.08
N LEU A 44 15.93 16.26 14.16
CA LEU A 44 16.35 14.90 14.53
C LEU A 44 17.70 14.90 15.29
N LEU A 45 18.57 15.86 15.03
CA LEU A 45 19.88 15.96 15.67
C LEU A 45 19.76 16.30 17.16
N ASP A 46 18.68 16.98 17.60
CA ASP A 46 18.42 17.28 19.00
C ASP A 46 18.27 15.98 19.84
N SER A 47 17.63 14.96 19.25
CA SER A 47 17.41 13.66 19.89
C SER A 47 18.45 12.60 19.50
N LEU A 48 19.12 12.76 18.37
CA LEU A 48 20.09 11.83 17.78
C LEU A 48 21.32 12.59 17.26
N PRO A 49 22.14 13.18 18.14
CA PRO A 49 23.27 14.06 17.74
C PRO A 49 24.37 13.31 16.97
N ASP A 50 24.42 11.99 17.06
CA ASP A 50 25.42 11.15 16.38
C ASP A 50 25.01 10.78 14.94
N LEU A 51 23.91 11.34 14.38
CA LEU A 51 23.55 11.13 12.97
C LEU A 51 24.55 11.84 12.05
N ASP A 52 24.96 11.14 11.00
CA ASP A 52 25.83 11.73 9.96
C ASP A 52 25.03 12.18 8.74
N LEU A 53 23.86 11.56 8.49
CA LEU A 53 23.10 11.78 7.25
C LEU A 53 21.60 11.80 7.52
N ILE A 54 20.93 12.86 7.04
CA ILE A 54 19.46 13.00 7.05
C ILE A 54 19.00 13.28 5.63
N VAL A 55 18.28 12.33 5.00
CA VAL A 55 17.89 12.41 3.59
C VAL A 55 16.38 12.39 3.43
N GLY A 56 15.87 13.40 2.74
CA GLY A 56 14.45 13.55 2.41
C GLY A 56 13.95 12.53 1.37
N THR A 57 12.64 12.53 1.16
CA THR A 57 11.97 11.56 0.28
C THR A 57 12.28 11.75 -1.21
N GLN A 58 12.82 12.89 -1.59
CA GLN A 58 13.14 13.23 -2.99
C GLN A 58 14.62 13.09 -3.32
N LYS A 59 15.46 12.72 -2.34
CA LYS A 59 16.94 12.74 -2.44
C LYS A 59 17.59 11.36 -2.32
N PHE A 60 16.81 10.29 -2.40
CA PHE A 60 17.35 8.92 -2.24
C PHE A 60 18.44 8.57 -3.26
N HIS A 61 18.36 9.10 -4.46
CA HIS A 61 19.35 8.91 -5.51
C HIS A 61 20.70 9.55 -5.21
N ARG A 62 20.77 10.51 -4.28
CA ARG A 62 22.01 11.17 -3.85
C ARG A 62 22.72 10.47 -2.70
N ILE A 63 22.12 9.42 -2.13
CA ILE A 63 22.71 8.70 -1.01
C ILE A 63 24.09 8.13 -1.35
N PRO A 64 24.33 7.52 -2.53
CA PRO A 64 25.66 7.07 -2.91
C PRO A 64 26.70 8.18 -2.86
N ASP A 65 26.41 9.34 -3.45
CA ASP A 65 27.34 10.50 -3.49
C ASP A 65 27.67 11.01 -2.07
N HIS A 66 26.65 11.07 -1.18
CA HIS A 66 26.84 11.45 0.21
C HIS A 66 27.71 10.43 0.97
N LEU A 67 27.50 9.12 0.72
CA LEU A 67 28.28 8.06 1.35
C LEU A 67 29.74 8.10 0.85
N ASP A 68 29.97 8.26 -0.45
CA ASP A 68 31.30 8.36 -1.04
C ASP A 68 32.07 9.54 -0.45
N HIS A 69 31.43 10.69 -0.32
CA HIS A 69 32.00 11.88 0.33
C HIS A 69 32.38 11.60 1.79
N MET A 70 31.50 10.96 2.57
CA MET A 70 31.77 10.61 3.96
C MET A 70 32.89 9.59 4.11
N ILE A 71 32.93 8.58 3.25
CA ILE A 71 33.98 7.54 3.24
C ILE A 71 35.34 8.16 2.91
N ALA A 72 35.41 9.05 1.91
CA ALA A 72 36.61 9.76 1.55
C ALA A 72 37.16 10.58 2.74
N THR A 73 36.27 11.25 3.47
CA THR A 73 36.64 12.01 4.67
C THR A 73 37.15 11.12 5.82
N LEU A 74 36.49 9.97 6.05
CA LEU A 74 36.97 8.99 7.05
C LEU A 74 38.36 8.44 6.71
N ASN A 75 38.71 8.40 5.42
CA ASN A 75 40.02 8.00 4.93
C ASN A 75 41.07 9.16 4.92
N GLY A 76 40.74 10.29 5.56
CA GLY A 76 41.67 11.42 5.69
C GLY A 76 41.68 12.40 4.50
N GLN A 77 40.74 12.27 3.58
CA GLN A 77 40.59 13.16 2.42
C GLN A 77 39.66 14.35 2.75
N GLY A 78 40.16 15.29 3.55
CA GLY A 78 39.42 16.50 3.90
C GLY A 78 38.88 16.55 5.34
N PRO A 79 38.29 17.66 5.76
CA PRO A 79 37.70 17.81 7.09
C PRO A 79 36.45 16.95 7.24
N LYS A 80 36.25 16.37 8.43
CA LYS A 80 35.00 15.63 8.73
C LYS A 80 33.82 16.61 8.59
N PRO A 81 32.84 16.32 7.71
CA PRO A 81 31.69 17.17 7.58
C PRO A 81 30.83 17.10 8.84
N ASP A 82 30.17 18.20 9.17
CA ASP A 82 28.99 18.16 10.02
C ASP A 82 27.93 17.25 9.39
N SER A 83 26.89 16.89 10.17
CA SER A 83 25.80 16.03 9.64
C SER A 83 25.25 16.61 8.33
N ILE A 84 25.21 15.79 7.29
CA ILE A 84 24.61 16.18 6.00
C ILE A 84 23.07 16.10 6.14
N VAL A 85 22.40 17.21 5.82
CA VAL A 85 20.93 17.32 5.81
C VAL A 85 20.48 17.71 4.40
N ASP A 86 19.93 16.75 3.65
CA ASP A 86 19.50 16.93 2.25
C ASP A 86 17.99 16.68 2.14
N LEU A 87 17.19 17.75 2.19
CA LEU A 87 15.73 17.73 2.29
C LEU A 87 15.02 18.52 1.19
N GLU A 88 15.77 19.22 0.35
CA GLU A 88 15.21 20.10 -0.67
C GLU A 88 14.30 19.34 -1.66
N GLU A 89 13.29 20.03 -2.16
CA GLU A 89 12.46 19.48 -3.23
C GLU A 89 13.26 19.42 -4.53
N GLU A 90 13.10 18.32 -5.27
CA GLU A 90 13.80 18.09 -6.53
C GLU A 90 12.84 17.64 -7.63
N ALA A 91 12.72 18.46 -8.68
CA ALA A 91 11.95 18.12 -9.85
C ALA A 91 12.54 16.88 -10.54
N GLY A 92 11.69 15.94 -10.96
CA GLY A 92 12.15 14.71 -11.62
C GLY A 92 12.58 13.58 -10.67
N SER A 93 12.65 13.82 -9.35
CA SER A 93 13.06 12.80 -8.36
C SER A 93 12.17 11.54 -8.38
N GLN A 94 10.91 11.64 -8.83
CA GLN A 94 10.03 10.46 -9.01
C GLN A 94 10.56 9.48 -10.07
N ASN A 95 11.38 9.95 -11.02
CA ASN A 95 11.95 9.14 -12.09
C ASN A 95 13.21 8.38 -11.65
N THR A 96 13.79 8.74 -10.50
CA THR A 96 15.00 8.09 -9.96
C THR A 96 14.69 6.82 -9.16
N ILE A 97 13.42 6.56 -8.86
CA ILE A 97 12.98 5.33 -8.16
C ILE A 97 12.84 4.20 -9.20
N LYS A 98 13.96 3.79 -9.80
CA LYS A 98 13.96 2.87 -10.94
C LYS A 98 14.55 1.49 -10.66
N SER A 99 15.19 1.26 -9.53
CA SER A 99 15.94 0.02 -9.35
C SER A 99 15.25 -0.94 -8.41
N HIS A 100 14.72 -2.00 -8.99
CA HIS A 100 14.62 -3.27 -8.29
C HIS A 100 15.99 -3.94 -8.30
N ASP A 101 16.33 -4.65 -7.25
CA ASP A 101 17.54 -5.48 -7.22
C ASP A 101 17.38 -6.61 -8.25
N GLU A 102 18.05 -6.46 -9.39
CA GLU A 102 18.01 -7.43 -10.49
C GLU A 102 18.66 -8.77 -10.11
N SER A 103 19.43 -8.81 -9.01
CA SER A 103 20.10 -10.03 -8.53
C SER A 103 19.16 -11.00 -7.80
N ASN A 104 17.99 -10.54 -7.34
CA ASN A 104 17.03 -11.34 -6.60
C ASN A 104 15.72 -11.52 -7.38
N VAL A 105 15.39 -12.76 -7.71
CA VAL A 105 14.09 -13.11 -8.30
C VAL A 105 12.97 -12.78 -7.30
N GLN A 106 12.13 -11.80 -7.65
CA GLN A 106 10.98 -11.41 -6.86
C GLN A 106 9.71 -11.95 -7.51
N VAL A 107 8.97 -12.80 -6.82
CA VAL A 107 7.67 -13.32 -7.29
C VAL A 107 6.66 -12.19 -7.44
N THR A 108 6.67 -11.24 -6.50
CA THR A 108 5.81 -10.06 -6.47
C THR A 108 6.64 -8.79 -6.35
N ALA A 109 6.29 -7.73 -7.09
CA ALA A 109 7.02 -6.48 -7.08
C ALA A 109 6.10 -5.28 -6.84
N PHE A 110 6.62 -4.28 -6.11
CA PHE A 110 5.95 -3.00 -5.94
C PHE A 110 6.52 -1.99 -6.92
N VAL A 111 5.67 -1.41 -7.77
CA VAL A 111 6.07 -0.43 -8.78
C VAL A 111 5.47 0.92 -8.46
N SER A 112 6.31 1.91 -8.15
CA SER A 112 5.86 3.28 -7.93
C SER A 112 5.49 3.92 -9.27
N ILE A 113 4.26 4.41 -9.40
CA ILE A 113 3.78 5.07 -10.62
C ILE A 113 3.69 6.60 -10.47
N MET A 114 3.63 7.07 -9.23
CA MET A 114 3.54 8.49 -8.92
C MET A 114 4.02 8.76 -7.49
N GLN A 115 4.36 10.00 -7.20
CA GLN A 115 4.76 10.50 -5.89
C GLN A 115 4.06 11.82 -5.57
N GLY A 116 3.82 12.09 -4.27
CA GLY A 116 3.17 13.31 -3.82
C GLY A 116 1.64 13.24 -3.88
N CYS A 117 0.99 14.25 -3.30
CA CYS A 117 -0.46 14.30 -3.19
C CYS A 117 -0.95 15.74 -3.12
N ASN A 118 -1.92 16.09 -3.97
CA ASN A 118 -2.54 17.42 -4.01
C ASN A 118 -3.80 17.52 -3.14
N MET A 119 -4.19 16.44 -2.44
CA MET A 119 -5.33 16.48 -1.53
C MET A 119 -4.98 17.24 -0.25
N LYS A 120 -5.97 17.95 0.29
CA LYS A 120 -5.83 18.78 1.48
C LYS A 120 -6.49 18.15 2.72
N CYS A 121 -6.38 16.82 2.88
CA CYS A 121 -6.93 16.12 4.04
C CYS A 121 -6.35 16.71 5.33
N SER A 122 -7.20 17.11 6.28
CA SER A 122 -6.79 17.93 7.42
C SER A 122 -5.78 17.25 8.37
N TYR A 123 -5.78 15.93 8.43
CA TYR A 123 -4.92 15.10 9.28
C TYR A 123 -3.63 14.60 8.60
N CYS A 124 -3.47 14.88 7.29
CA CYS A 124 -2.49 14.18 6.48
C CYS A 124 -1.21 15.00 6.30
N ILE A 125 -0.08 14.38 6.66
CA ILE A 125 1.26 14.98 6.52
C ILE A 125 1.89 14.71 5.14
N VAL A 126 1.25 13.90 4.28
CA VAL A 126 1.83 13.50 2.99
C VAL A 126 2.18 14.66 2.08
N PRO A 127 1.36 15.72 1.91
CA PRO A 127 1.74 16.85 1.06
C PRO A 127 3.04 17.51 1.51
N LYS A 128 3.30 17.61 2.82
CA LYS A 128 4.55 18.13 3.36
C LYS A 128 5.74 17.18 3.13
N THR A 129 5.53 15.87 3.31
CA THR A 129 6.63 14.90 3.28
C THR A 129 6.94 14.34 1.90
N ARG A 130 6.01 14.41 0.95
CA ARG A 130 6.15 13.86 -0.39
C ARG A 130 6.03 14.92 -1.50
N GLY A 131 5.64 16.15 -1.12
CA GLY A 131 5.44 17.25 -2.05
C GLY A 131 4.18 17.13 -2.90
N VAL A 132 4.13 17.93 -3.96
CA VAL A 132 3.04 17.91 -4.94
C VAL A 132 3.03 16.62 -5.76
N GLU A 133 1.85 16.31 -6.31
CA GLU A 133 1.64 15.14 -7.15
C GLU A 133 2.48 15.22 -8.43
N ARG A 134 3.23 14.16 -8.71
CA ARG A 134 4.12 14.00 -9.88
C ARG A 134 4.01 12.56 -10.38
N ALA A 135 3.57 12.39 -11.61
CA ALA A 135 3.51 11.09 -12.24
C ALA A 135 4.87 10.69 -12.83
N ARG A 136 5.14 9.41 -12.89
CA ARG A 136 6.23 8.85 -13.71
C ARG A 136 5.75 8.69 -15.14
N PRO A 137 6.63 8.86 -16.15
CA PRO A 137 6.28 8.55 -17.53
C PRO A 137 5.76 7.12 -17.68
N MET A 138 4.70 6.93 -18.46
CA MET A 138 4.08 5.62 -18.66
C MET A 138 5.05 4.62 -19.27
N GLU A 139 5.87 5.05 -20.22
CA GLU A 139 6.87 4.21 -20.90
C GLU A 139 7.95 3.69 -19.92
N ASP A 140 8.35 4.51 -18.96
CA ASP A 140 9.31 4.11 -17.92
C ASP A 140 8.73 3.01 -17.02
N ILE A 141 7.45 3.14 -16.67
CA ILE A 141 6.73 2.14 -15.85
C ILE A 141 6.60 0.83 -16.63
N ILE A 142 6.21 0.89 -17.88
CA ILE A 142 6.07 -0.28 -18.75
C ILE A 142 7.41 -0.98 -18.96
N SER A 143 8.48 -0.22 -19.21
CA SER A 143 9.83 -0.76 -19.37
C SER A 143 10.31 -1.49 -18.10
N GLU A 144 10.08 -0.89 -16.92
CA GLU A 144 10.41 -1.49 -15.63
C GLU A 144 9.64 -2.80 -15.41
N ILE A 145 8.33 -2.81 -15.67
CA ILE A 145 7.50 -4.01 -15.47
C ILE A 145 7.88 -5.12 -16.46
N LYS A 146 8.26 -4.80 -17.70
CA LYS A 146 8.78 -5.80 -18.65
C LYS A 146 10.04 -6.48 -18.12
N LYS A 147 11.01 -5.70 -17.64
CA LYS A 147 12.23 -6.25 -17.01
C LYS A 147 11.93 -7.14 -15.80
N LEU A 148 10.99 -6.72 -14.94
CA LEU A 148 10.54 -7.52 -13.82
C LEU A 148 9.92 -8.85 -14.26
N ALA A 149 9.11 -8.84 -15.31
CA ALA A 149 8.50 -10.04 -15.89
C ALA A 149 9.56 -11.01 -16.45
N GLU A 150 10.54 -10.48 -17.18
CA GLU A 150 11.70 -11.23 -17.70
C GLU A 150 12.50 -11.89 -16.56
N ASN A 151 12.63 -11.19 -15.43
CA ASN A 151 13.29 -11.70 -14.21
C ASN A 151 12.39 -12.62 -13.35
N GLY A 152 11.21 -13.00 -13.84
CA GLY A 152 10.34 -13.99 -13.18
C GLY A 152 9.30 -13.43 -12.22
N THR A 153 9.11 -12.10 -12.15
CA THR A 153 8.00 -11.49 -11.41
C THR A 153 6.66 -11.86 -12.06
N ARG A 154 5.71 -12.31 -11.25
CA ARG A 154 4.37 -12.74 -11.69
C ARG A 154 3.26 -11.75 -11.30
N GLU A 155 3.44 -11.01 -10.23
CA GLU A 155 2.46 -10.04 -9.75
C GLU A 155 3.12 -8.68 -9.55
N VAL A 156 2.48 -7.62 -10.04
CA VAL A 156 2.88 -6.25 -9.77
C VAL A 156 1.80 -5.51 -8.99
N THR A 157 2.22 -4.74 -7.98
CA THR A 157 1.35 -3.83 -7.23
C THR A 157 1.77 -2.39 -7.49
N LEU A 158 0.87 -1.63 -8.12
CA LEU A 158 1.11 -0.22 -8.43
C LEU A 158 0.96 0.64 -7.18
N LEU A 159 1.98 1.44 -6.89
CA LEU A 159 2.05 2.30 -5.72
C LEU A 159 1.95 3.78 -6.09
N GLY A 160 1.23 4.52 -5.27
CA GLY A 160 1.12 5.97 -5.31
C GLY A 160 0.35 6.45 -4.09
N GLN A 161 0.20 7.76 -3.94
CA GLN A 161 -0.61 8.32 -2.88
C GLN A 161 -2.10 8.38 -3.26
N ILE A 162 -2.40 8.51 -4.57
CA ILE A 162 -3.75 8.42 -5.14
C ILE A 162 -3.63 7.83 -6.55
N VAL A 163 -3.47 6.52 -6.65
CA VAL A 163 -3.13 5.86 -7.93
C VAL A 163 -4.16 6.08 -9.05
N ASN A 164 -5.45 6.18 -8.72
CA ASN A 164 -6.50 6.43 -9.71
C ASN A 164 -6.56 7.88 -10.22
N GLN A 165 -5.67 8.75 -9.74
CA GLN A 165 -5.41 10.09 -10.29
C GLN A 165 -4.08 10.15 -11.06
N TYR A 166 -3.43 9.00 -11.29
CA TYR A 166 -2.19 8.94 -12.04
C TYR A 166 -2.28 9.75 -13.32
N ALA A 167 -1.40 10.74 -13.45
CA ALA A 167 -1.17 11.56 -14.64
C ALA A 167 -2.43 12.25 -15.25
N VAL A 168 -3.52 12.42 -14.48
CA VAL A 168 -4.78 13.03 -14.98
C VAL A 168 -4.58 14.47 -15.47
N ARG A 169 -3.54 15.17 -15.00
CA ARG A 169 -3.20 16.53 -15.40
C ARG A 169 -2.19 16.60 -16.54
N GLU A 170 -1.49 15.50 -16.79
CA GLU A 170 -0.35 15.43 -17.70
C GLU A 170 -0.71 14.72 -19.00
N PHE A 171 -1.62 13.75 -18.95
CA PHE A 171 -2.07 12.98 -20.10
C PHE A 171 -3.58 13.09 -20.36
N PRO A 172 -3.99 13.07 -21.64
CA PRO A 172 -5.40 13.16 -21.97
C PRO A 172 -6.15 11.86 -21.67
N PHE A 173 -7.46 12.01 -21.50
CA PHE A 173 -8.37 10.88 -21.56
C PHE A 173 -8.49 10.41 -23.01
N VAL A 174 -8.25 9.13 -23.26
CA VAL A 174 -8.37 8.53 -24.59
C VAL A 174 -9.57 7.58 -24.58
N HIS A 175 -10.51 7.72 -25.50
CA HIS A 175 -11.74 6.93 -25.56
C HIS A 175 -12.49 6.86 -24.21
N LYS A 176 -12.58 7.99 -23.51
CA LYS A 176 -13.18 8.14 -22.15
C LYS A 176 -12.45 7.35 -21.05
N LYS A 177 -11.25 6.82 -21.30
CA LYS A 177 -10.43 6.11 -20.32
C LYS A 177 -9.43 7.08 -19.67
N SER A 178 -9.33 7.05 -18.36
CA SER A 178 -8.33 7.80 -17.60
C SER A 178 -6.91 7.30 -17.90
N PRO A 179 -5.88 8.13 -17.69
CA PRO A 179 -4.49 7.69 -17.86
C PRO A 179 -4.15 6.47 -17.00
N PHE A 180 -4.75 6.33 -15.82
CA PHE A 180 -4.57 5.15 -14.99
C PHE A 180 -5.14 3.88 -15.62
N VAL A 181 -6.32 3.95 -16.22
CA VAL A 181 -6.92 2.80 -16.94
C VAL A 181 -6.10 2.45 -18.18
N GLN A 182 -5.61 3.46 -18.92
CA GLN A 182 -4.70 3.24 -20.06
C GLN A 182 -3.41 2.52 -19.60
N LEU A 183 -2.84 2.90 -18.45
CA LEU A 183 -1.67 2.22 -17.86
C LEU A 183 -2.00 0.77 -17.51
N LEU A 184 -3.14 0.51 -16.86
CA LEU A 184 -3.58 -0.85 -16.51
C LEU A 184 -3.72 -1.74 -17.75
N GLU A 185 -4.30 -1.21 -18.83
CA GLU A 185 -4.45 -1.92 -20.12
C GLU A 185 -3.09 -2.27 -20.72
N ARG A 186 -2.13 -1.34 -20.72
CA ARG A 186 -0.78 -1.59 -21.23
C ARG A 186 -0.01 -2.61 -20.39
N ILE A 187 -0.16 -2.58 -19.04
CA ILE A 187 0.46 -3.59 -18.18
C ILE A 187 -0.20 -4.96 -18.40
N HIS A 188 -1.50 -5.00 -18.68
CA HIS A 188 -2.22 -6.23 -18.98
C HIS A 188 -1.66 -6.98 -20.19
N GLU A 189 -1.12 -6.26 -21.19
CA GLU A 189 -0.51 -6.86 -22.40
C GLU A 189 0.91 -7.41 -22.15
N ILE A 190 1.52 -7.19 -20.98
CA ILE A 190 2.87 -7.67 -20.70
C ILE A 190 2.84 -9.17 -20.42
N ASP A 191 3.58 -9.95 -21.26
CA ASP A 191 3.78 -11.37 -21.03
C ASP A 191 4.58 -11.62 -19.73
N GLY A 192 4.28 -12.72 -19.02
CA GLY A 192 4.93 -13.07 -17.76
C GLY A 192 4.30 -12.43 -16.55
N ILE A 193 3.64 -11.27 -16.64
CA ILE A 193 2.80 -10.75 -15.57
C ILE A 193 1.44 -11.45 -15.60
N GLU A 194 1.07 -12.07 -14.51
CA GLU A 194 -0.19 -12.81 -14.34
C GLU A 194 -1.20 -12.02 -13.51
N ARG A 195 -0.73 -11.13 -12.62
CA ARG A 195 -1.57 -10.39 -11.69
C ARG A 195 -1.17 -8.92 -11.58
N ILE A 196 -2.16 -8.06 -11.58
CA ILE A 196 -2.02 -6.62 -11.38
C ILE A 196 -2.83 -6.23 -10.15
N ARG A 197 -2.21 -5.46 -9.26
CA ARG A 197 -2.86 -4.82 -8.10
C ARG A 197 -2.50 -3.36 -8.05
N PHE A 198 -3.27 -2.61 -7.31
CA PHE A 198 -2.93 -1.23 -6.95
C PHE A 198 -3.37 -0.91 -5.52
N THR A 199 -2.74 0.07 -4.92
CA THR A 199 -3.04 0.54 -3.56
C THR A 199 -3.44 2.01 -3.58
N SER A 200 -4.06 2.47 -2.48
CA SER A 200 -4.35 3.88 -2.24
C SER A 200 -5.18 4.60 -3.31
N PRO A 201 -6.21 3.97 -3.92
CA PRO A 201 -7.15 4.74 -4.71
C PRO A 201 -8.00 5.64 -3.79
N HIS A 202 -8.48 6.72 -4.35
CA HIS A 202 -9.34 7.68 -3.66
C HIS A 202 -10.77 7.65 -4.25
N PRO A 203 -11.84 7.80 -3.45
CA PRO A 203 -13.21 7.86 -3.95
C PRO A 203 -13.41 8.90 -5.05
N VAL A 204 -12.76 10.06 -4.91
CA VAL A 204 -12.70 11.05 -6.00
C VAL A 204 -11.86 10.49 -7.14
N GLY A 205 -12.46 10.45 -8.33
CA GLY A 205 -11.83 9.90 -9.53
C GLY A 205 -11.93 8.39 -9.67
N PHE A 206 -12.63 7.71 -8.78
CA PHE A 206 -13.00 6.31 -8.99
C PHE A 206 -14.23 6.25 -9.92
N ARG A 207 -13.95 6.20 -11.21
CA ARG A 207 -14.94 6.38 -12.29
C ARG A 207 -15.37 5.03 -12.87
N ASP A 208 -16.40 5.06 -13.69
CA ASP A 208 -16.95 3.85 -14.34
C ASP A 208 -15.93 3.18 -15.27
N ASP A 209 -14.97 3.91 -15.86
CA ASP A 209 -13.88 3.33 -16.66
C ASP A 209 -13.00 2.38 -15.83
N LEU A 210 -12.66 2.78 -14.60
CA LEU A 210 -11.89 1.94 -13.67
C LEU A 210 -12.75 0.79 -13.11
N ILE A 211 -14.02 1.05 -12.76
CA ILE A 211 -14.95 0.01 -12.30
C ILE A 211 -15.07 -1.09 -13.36
N ASN A 212 -15.29 -0.71 -14.60
CA ASN A 212 -15.43 -1.66 -15.72
C ASN A 212 -14.11 -2.40 -16.03
N SER A 213 -12.95 -1.88 -15.61
CA SER A 213 -11.68 -2.56 -15.78
C SER A 213 -11.61 -3.89 -15.02
N TYR A 214 -12.31 -4.03 -13.90
CA TYR A 214 -12.39 -5.30 -13.16
C TYR A 214 -13.04 -6.43 -13.97
N ALA A 215 -13.97 -6.12 -14.87
CA ALA A 215 -14.55 -7.11 -15.76
C ALA A 215 -13.72 -7.35 -17.02
N ARG A 216 -13.03 -6.29 -17.54
CA ARG A 216 -12.34 -6.33 -18.83
C ARG A 216 -10.91 -6.82 -18.77
N LEU A 217 -10.23 -6.67 -17.63
CA LEU A 217 -8.81 -6.97 -17.47
C LEU A 217 -8.61 -8.21 -16.58
N PRO A 218 -8.55 -9.44 -17.13
CA PRO A 218 -8.42 -10.66 -16.36
C PRO A 218 -7.22 -10.70 -15.40
N LYS A 219 -6.11 -10.01 -15.73
CA LYS A 219 -4.95 -9.92 -14.81
C LYS A 219 -5.18 -8.97 -13.64
N LEU A 220 -6.17 -8.05 -13.71
CA LEU A 220 -6.52 -7.19 -12.59
C LEU A 220 -7.19 -8.02 -11.51
N CYS A 221 -6.59 -8.07 -10.34
CA CYS A 221 -7.07 -8.89 -9.23
C CYS A 221 -8.34 -8.32 -8.60
N GLU A 222 -9.19 -9.20 -8.09
CA GLU A 222 -10.41 -8.87 -7.36
C GLU A 222 -10.08 -8.38 -5.95
N TYR A 223 -9.29 -7.32 -5.86
CA TYR A 223 -8.84 -6.69 -4.63
C TYR A 223 -8.94 -5.17 -4.75
N LEU A 224 -9.50 -4.53 -3.75
CA LEU A 224 -9.58 -3.08 -3.65
C LEU A 224 -9.29 -2.64 -2.22
N HIS A 225 -8.26 -1.83 -2.03
CA HIS A 225 -8.06 -1.08 -0.80
C HIS A 225 -8.70 0.30 -0.94
N PHE A 226 -9.82 0.55 -0.24
CA PHE A 226 -10.64 1.74 -0.44
C PHE A 226 -10.87 2.47 0.90
N PRO A 227 -10.08 3.51 1.22
CA PRO A 227 -10.11 4.17 2.52
C PRO A 227 -11.39 4.96 2.77
N MET A 228 -12.21 4.51 3.74
CA MET A 228 -13.46 5.17 4.16
C MET A 228 -13.21 6.35 5.09
N GLN A 229 -12.25 6.23 5.99
CA GLN A 229 -11.84 7.15 7.04
C GLN A 229 -12.89 7.33 8.15
N SER A 230 -14.14 7.64 7.83
CA SER A 230 -15.27 7.77 8.77
C SER A 230 -16.60 7.48 8.05
N GLY A 231 -17.58 7.01 8.78
CA GLY A 231 -18.97 6.87 8.30
C GLY A 231 -19.85 8.09 8.57
N SER A 232 -19.31 9.13 9.22
CA SER A 232 -20.02 10.38 9.48
C SER A 232 -19.66 11.44 8.46
N ASN A 233 -20.63 11.95 7.69
CA ASN A 233 -20.42 13.03 6.73
C ASN A 233 -19.89 14.32 7.40
N ARG A 234 -20.28 14.57 8.66
CA ARG A 234 -19.76 15.69 9.45
C ARG A 234 -18.26 15.56 9.71
N ILE A 235 -17.82 14.36 10.08
CA ILE A 235 -16.40 14.07 10.31
C ILE A 235 -15.63 14.02 8.99
N LEU A 236 -16.16 13.43 7.93
CA LEU A 236 -15.57 13.47 6.60
C LEU A 236 -15.33 14.90 6.13
N LYS A 237 -16.30 15.81 6.34
CA LYS A 237 -16.13 17.24 6.04
C LYS A 237 -15.02 17.88 6.88
N ALA A 238 -14.96 17.60 8.18
CA ALA A 238 -13.87 18.09 9.07
C ALA A 238 -12.51 17.53 8.68
N MET A 239 -12.44 16.29 8.21
CA MET A 239 -11.25 15.65 7.61
C MET A 239 -10.90 16.21 6.23
N ARG A 240 -11.71 17.12 5.68
CA ARG A 240 -11.61 17.65 4.30
C ARG A 240 -11.61 16.52 3.26
N ARG A 241 -12.47 15.52 3.47
CA ARG A 241 -12.71 14.45 2.47
C ARG A 241 -13.83 14.91 1.53
N PRO A 242 -13.57 15.03 0.22
CA PRO A 242 -14.53 15.57 -0.74
C PRO A 242 -15.51 14.51 -1.25
N TYR A 243 -16.07 13.71 -0.36
CA TYR A 243 -17.13 12.73 -0.63
C TYR A 243 -17.99 12.50 0.61
N THR A 244 -19.17 11.93 0.42
CA THR A 244 -20.05 11.49 1.49
C THR A 244 -20.03 9.96 1.61
N ILE A 245 -20.52 9.43 2.74
CA ILE A 245 -20.58 7.98 2.95
C ILE A 245 -21.54 7.31 1.95
N GLU A 246 -22.61 8.00 1.53
CA GLU A 246 -23.55 7.50 0.54
C GLU A 246 -22.83 7.32 -0.82
N LYS A 247 -22.06 8.33 -1.25
CA LYS A 247 -21.30 8.24 -2.49
C LYS A 247 -20.21 7.16 -2.45
N PHE A 248 -19.55 7.02 -1.30
CA PHE A 248 -18.60 5.94 -1.05
C PHE A 248 -19.25 4.56 -1.21
N THR A 249 -20.41 4.37 -0.59
CA THR A 249 -21.19 3.13 -0.66
C THR A 249 -21.71 2.85 -2.06
N GLU A 250 -22.15 3.86 -2.79
CA GLU A 250 -22.57 3.75 -4.20
C GLU A 250 -21.44 3.17 -5.07
N ILE A 251 -20.21 3.69 -4.91
CA ILE A 251 -19.05 3.20 -5.67
C ILE A 251 -18.80 1.72 -5.35
N ILE A 252 -18.82 1.33 -4.08
CA ILE A 252 -18.65 -0.07 -3.67
C ILE A 252 -19.72 -0.97 -4.29
N ASN A 253 -20.97 -0.52 -4.28
CA ASN A 253 -22.06 -1.29 -4.86
C ASN A 253 -21.91 -1.46 -6.37
N LYS A 254 -21.46 -0.43 -7.09
CA LYS A 254 -21.14 -0.53 -8.51
C LYS A 254 -20.01 -1.53 -8.77
N ILE A 255 -18.94 -1.51 -7.95
CA ILE A 255 -17.83 -2.45 -8.07
C ILE A 255 -18.31 -3.88 -7.83
N ARG A 256 -19.12 -4.12 -6.79
CA ARG A 256 -19.69 -5.44 -6.48
C ARG A 256 -20.66 -5.93 -7.56
N ALA A 257 -21.36 -5.04 -8.24
CA ALA A 257 -22.20 -5.41 -9.38
C ALA A 257 -21.38 -5.94 -10.56
N VAL A 258 -20.18 -5.39 -10.80
CA VAL A 258 -19.26 -5.81 -11.85
C VAL A 258 -18.39 -6.99 -11.41
N GLN A 259 -17.97 -7.00 -10.15
CA GLN A 259 -17.11 -8.04 -9.57
C GLN A 259 -17.65 -8.45 -8.18
N PRO A 260 -18.60 -9.39 -8.12
CA PRO A 260 -19.28 -9.79 -6.87
C PRO A 260 -18.33 -10.31 -5.77
N ASN A 261 -17.23 -10.96 -6.17
CA ASN A 261 -16.26 -11.55 -5.26
C ASN A 261 -15.09 -10.61 -4.90
N VAL A 262 -15.23 -9.30 -5.17
CA VAL A 262 -14.17 -8.36 -4.85
C VAL A 262 -13.89 -8.31 -3.34
N TYR A 263 -12.63 -8.49 -2.99
CA TYR A 263 -12.12 -8.32 -1.63
C TYR A 263 -11.89 -6.84 -1.36
N ILE A 264 -12.58 -6.27 -0.38
CA ILE A 264 -12.48 -4.85 -0.08
C ILE A 264 -11.84 -4.64 1.28
N SER A 265 -10.73 -3.91 1.30
CA SER A 265 -10.11 -3.42 2.52
C SER A 265 -10.26 -1.91 2.65
N THR A 266 -10.17 -1.39 3.87
CA THR A 266 -10.39 0.03 4.16
C THR A 266 -9.46 0.55 5.25
N ASP A 267 -9.39 1.89 5.36
CA ASP A 267 -8.83 2.61 6.51
C ASP A 267 -9.94 3.33 7.25
N VAL A 268 -9.90 3.32 8.59
CA VAL A 268 -10.79 4.09 9.45
C VAL A 268 -9.97 4.75 10.55
N ILE A 269 -10.25 6.02 10.82
CA ILE A 269 -9.68 6.78 11.93
C ILE A 269 -10.77 7.05 12.95
N VAL A 270 -10.62 6.52 14.17
CA VAL A 270 -11.52 6.79 15.29
C VAL A 270 -10.96 7.88 16.19
N GLY A 271 -11.85 8.66 16.81
CA GLY A 271 -11.49 9.73 17.73
C GLY A 271 -10.85 10.94 17.05
N PHE A 272 -11.22 11.23 15.79
CA PHE A 272 -10.86 12.48 15.14
C PHE A 272 -11.42 13.67 15.97
N PRO A 273 -10.72 14.83 16.05
CA PRO A 273 -11.20 15.98 16.81
C PRO A 273 -12.66 16.35 16.52
N GLY A 274 -13.44 16.38 17.59
CA GLY A 274 -14.87 16.65 17.52
C GLY A 274 -15.77 15.46 17.18
N GLU A 275 -15.22 14.23 17.01
CA GLU A 275 -16.04 13.02 16.81
C GLU A 275 -16.86 12.72 18.07
N THR A 276 -18.18 12.77 17.95
CA THR A 276 -19.12 12.40 19.00
C THR A 276 -19.46 10.92 18.96
N ASP A 277 -20.16 10.41 20.00
CA ASP A 277 -20.62 9.01 19.99
C ASP A 277 -21.62 8.75 18.87
N LYS A 278 -22.42 9.74 18.49
CA LYS A 278 -23.32 9.66 17.32
C LYS A 278 -22.54 9.50 16.02
N ASP A 279 -21.45 10.24 15.84
CA ASP A 279 -20.59 10.11 14.65
C ASP A 279 -19.89 8.74 14.59
N PHE A 280 -19.42 8.27 15.74
CA PHE A 280 -18.83 6.93 15.82
C PHE A 280 -19.85 5.84 15.50
N GLU A 281 -21.09 5.96 16.03
CA GLU A 281 -22.15 5.00 15.71
C GLU A 281 -22.51 5.00 14.22
N MET A 282 -22.50 6.16 13.56
CA MET A 282 -22.66 6.23 12.09
C MET A 282 -21.50 5.48 11.39
N THR A 283 -20.26 5.63 11.89
CA THR A 283 -19.10 4.91 11.36
C THR A 283 -19.23 3.40 11.57
N ARG A 284 -19.65 2.97 12.76
CA ARG A 284 -19.87 1.55 13.08
C ARG A 284 -20.93 0.93 12.15
N LYS A 285 -22.08 1.62 11.98
CA LYS A 285 -23.17 1.16 11.10
C LYS A 285 -22.75 1.09 9.63
N ALA A 286 -22.05 2.10 9.13
CA ALA A 286 -21.54 2.10 7.77
C ALA A 286 -20.52 0.95 7.55
N PHE A 287 -19.63 0.75 8.52
CA PHE A 287 -18.64 -0.33 8.49
C PHE A 287 -19.31 -1.71 8.46
N GLU A 288 -20.34 -1.90 9.28
CA GLU A 288 -21.11 -3.14 9.35
C GLU A 288 -21.88 -3.40 8.05
N ALA A 289 -22.60 -2.39 7.53
CA ALA A 289 -23.41 -2.50 6.33
C ALA A 289 -22.58 -2.75 5.06
N ILE A 290 -21.45 -2.08 4.92
CA ILE A 290 -20.54 -2.28 3.79
C ILE A 290 -19.89 -3.67 3.87
N GLY A 291 -19.54 -4.12 5.07
CA GLY A 291 -18.91 -5.42 5.30
C GLY A 291 -17.56 -5.51 4.60
N PHE A 292 -16.53 -4.97 5.22
CA PHE A 292 -15.17 -5.06 4.72
C PHE A 292 -14.55 -6.43 5.01
N ASP A 293 -13.68 -6.89 4.14
CA ASP A 293 -12.90 -8.13 4.34
C ASP A 293 -11.70 -7.89 5.26
N MET A 294 -11.15 -6.67 5.24
CA MET A 294 -10.04 -6.23 6.08
C MET A 294 -10.13 -4.73 6.34
N ALA A 295 -9.61 -4.27 7.47
CA ALA A 295 -9.46 -2.85 7.74
C ALA A 295 -8.20 -2.54 8.54
N TYR A 296 -7.61 -1.39 8.25
CA TYR A 296 -6.62 -0.76 9.12
C TYR A 296 -7.35 0.29 9.98
N LEU A 297 -7.40 0.03 11.27
CA LEU A 297 -8.12 0.85 12.23
C LEU A 297 -7.12 1.67 13.02
N PHE A 298 -7.22 2.98 12.90
CA PHE A 298 -6.31 3.94 13.51
C PHE A 298 -7.02 4.76 14.58
N LYS A 299 -6.35 4.98 15.69
CA LYS A 299 -6.71 6.03 16.65
C LYS A 299 -6.10 7.33 16.14
N TYR A 300 -6.91 8.40 16.09
CA TYR A 300 -6.36 9.70 15.74
C TYR A 300 -5.18 10.07 16.63
N SER A 301 -4.15 10.58 16.03
CA SER A 301 -2.96 11.12 16.68
C SER A 301 -2.62 12.44 16.00
N MET A 302 -2.62 13.51 16.78
CA MET A 302 -2.25 14.84 16.30
C MET A 302 -0.86 14.81 15.64
N ARG A 303 -0.74 15.51 14.51
CA ARG A 303 0.50 15.64 13.77
C ARG A 303 0.86 17.11 13.61
N PRO A 304 2.07 17.51 14.01
CA PRO A 304 2.58 18.85 13.70
C PRO A 304 2.49 19.15 12.21
N ASP A 305 2.25 20.41 11.90
CA ASP A 305 2.16 20.94 10.53
C ASP A 305 0.99 20.41 9.68
N THR A 306 0.01 19.76 10.29
CA THR A 306 -1.25 19.41 9.62
C THR A 306 -2.36 20.39 9.96
N SER A 307 -3.33 20.59 9.05
CA SER A 307 -4.46 21.49 9.35
C SER A 307 -5.32 21.05 10.55
N ALA A 308 -5.25 19.78 10.95
CA ALA A 308 -5.97 19.27 12.12
C ALA A 308 -5.21 19.54 13.43
N GLU A 309 -3.97 19.99 13.39
CA GLU A 309 -3.19 20.31 14.60
C GLU A 309 -3.88 21.39 15.47
N CYS A 310 -4.41 22.42 14.83
CA CYS A 310 -5.11 23.50 15.54
C CYS A 310 -6.40 23.02 16.25
N LEU A 311 -6.93 21.86 15.90
CA LEU A 311 -8.11 21.27 16.57
C LEU A 311 -7.71 20.52 17.86
N GLY A 312 -6.42 20.34 18.11
CA GLY A 312 -5.91 19.56 19.21
C GLY A 312 -6.29 18.08 19.15
N ASP A 313 -6.32 17.45 20.31
CA ASP A 313 -6.70 16.05 20.47
C ASP A 313 -7.71 15.88 21.65
N PRO A 314 -8.92 16.41 21.52
CA PRO A 314 -9.89 16.50 22.63
C PRO A 314 -10.54 15.16 23.01
N VAL A 315 -10.47 14.13 22.14
CA VAL A 315 -11.05 12.81 22.42
C VAL A 315 -10.06 12.02 23.27
N SER A 316 -10.49 11.57 24.46
CA SER A 316 -9.60 10.84 25.37
C SER A 316 -9.07 9.54 24.77
N LYS A 317 -7.89 9.11 25.27
CA LYS A 317 -7.26 7.84 24.82
C LYS A 317 -8.18 6.65 25.05
N ASP A 318 -8.90 6.61 26.15
CA ASP A 318 -9.80 5.50 26.52
C ASP A 318 -11.00 5.40 25.58
N ILE A 319 -11.57 6.54 25.19
CA ILE A 319 -12.65 6.59 24.19
C ILE A 319 -12.15 6.09 22.84
N LYS A 320 -10.99 6.54 22.40
CA LYS A 320 -10.37 6.06 21.16
C LYS A 320 -10.10 4.56 21.19
N GLU A 321 -9.56 4.06 22.30
CA GLU A 321 -9.30 2.63 22.49
C GLU A 321 -10.59 1.83 22.41
N LYS A 322 -11.62 2.23 23.17
CA LYS A 322 -12.94 1.58 23.16
C LYS A 322 -13.54 1.53 21.74
N ARG A 323 -13.54 2.66 21.03
CA ARG A 323 -14.05 2.72 19.65
C ARG A 323 -13.26 1.83 18.70
N ASN A 324 -11.93 1.81 18.83
CA ASN A 324 -11.05 0.97 18.04
C ASN A 324 -11.32 -0.52 18.27
N GLN A 325 -11.48 -0.95 19.53
CA GLN A 325 -11.77 -2.34 19.89
C GLN A 325 -13.14 -2.80 19.36
N ILE A 326 -14.16 -1.95 19.41
CA ILE A 326 -15.50 -2.25 18.84
C ILE A 326 -15.38 -2.57 17.34
N LEU A 327 -14.64 -1.75 16.58
CA LEU A 327 -14.47 -1.99 15.14
C LEU A 327 -13.58 -3.20 14.85
N LEU A 328 -12.54 -3.46 15.67
CA LEU A 328 -11.70 -4.65 15.53
C LEU A 328 -12.49 -5.95 15.75
N GLU A 329 -13.37 -5.96 16.75
CA GLU A 329 -14.23 -7.12 16.99
C GLU A 329 -15.23 -7.34 15.85
N LEU A 330 -15.85 -6.25 15.36
CA LEU A 330 -16.76 -6.30 14.23
C LEU A 330 -16.04 -6.82 12.98
N LEU A 331 -14.85 -6.28 12.67
CA LEU A 331 -14.01 -6.75 11.58
C LEU A 331 -13.70 -8.25 11.70
N ARG A 332 -13.27 -8.69 12.88
CA ARG A 332 -12.92 -10.09 13.10
C ARG A 332 -14.10 -11.02 12.80
N LYS A 333 -15.31 -10.67 13.27
CA LYS A 333 -16.54 -11.44 13.01
C LYS A 333 -16.85 -11.49 11.51
N GLN A 334 -16.82 -10.33 10.83
CA GLN A 334 -17.13 -10.26 9.40
C GLN A 334 -16.11 -10.99 8.54
N SER A 335 -14.82 -10.79 8.82
CA SER A 335 -13.74 -11.45 8.07
C SER A 335 -13.77 -12.98 8.26
N LEU A 336 -14.05 -13.46 9.48
CA LEU A 336 -14.18 -14.89 9.75
C LEU A 336 -15.35 -15.48 8.96
N LEU A 337 -16.55 -14.90 9.04
CA LEU A 337 -17.73 -15.38 8.32
C LEU A 337 -17.50 -15.44 6.81
N ARG A 338 -16.83 -14.44 6.24
CA ARG A 338 -16.50 -14.42 4.80
C ARG A 338 -15.49 -15.49 4.44
N ASN A 339 -14.49 -15.72 5.28
CA ASN A 339 -13.50 -16.75 5.05
C ASN A 339 -14.09 -18.16 5.22
N GLU A 340 -15.02 -18.37 6.17
CA GLU A 340 -15.77 -19.63 6.33
C GLU A 340 -16.52 -20.04 5.06
N GLY A 341 -17.09 -19.06 4.36
CA GLY A 341 -17.70 -19.27 3.05
C GLY A 341 -16.76 -19.75 1.95
N LEU A 342 -15.45 -19.74 2.17
CA LEU A 342 -14.45 -20.26 1.24
C LEU A 342 -14.07 -21.71 1.51
N ILE A 343 -14.46 -22.32 2.63
CA ILE A 343 -14.13 -23.71 2.95
C ILE A 343 -14.71 -24.61 1.86
N GLY A 344 -13.90 -25.51 1.33
CA GLY A 344 -14.24 -26.40 0.22
C GLY A 344 -14.09 -25.78 -1.18
N THR A 345 -13.97 -24.47 -1.31
CA THR A 345 -13.73 -23.82 -2.62
C THR A 345 -12.30 -24.02 -3.09
N ILE A 346 -12.10 -23.87 -4.39
CA ILE A 346 -10.78 -23.91 -5.03
C ILE A 346 -10.36 -22.49 -5.38
N GLU A 347 -9.27 -22.05 -4.75
CA GLU A 347 -8.67 -20.74 -4.96
C GLU A 347 -7.38 -20.85 -5.78
N GLU A 348 -7.18 -19.95 -6.72
CA GLU A 348 -5.91 -19.76 -7.42
C GLU A 348 -4.92 -19.03 -6.50
N VAL A 349 -3.83 -19.68 -6.14
CA VAL A 349 -2.82 -19.17 -5.22
C VAL A 349 -1.50 -18.94 -5.95
N LEU A 350 -0.95 -17.73 -5.86
CA LEU A 350 0.44 -17.44 -6.23
C LEU A 350 1.34 -17.71 -5.03
N PHE A 351 2.25 -18.67 -5.17
CA PHE A 351 3.18 -19.05 -4.09
C PHE A 351 4.35 -18.08 -4.00
N GLU A 352 4.54 -17.45 -2.83
CA GLU A 352 5.53 -16.41 -2.59
C GLU A 352 6.82 -16.95 -1.95
N GLY A 353 6.72 -18.01 -1.15
CA GLY A 353 7.88 -18.60 -0.47
C GLY A 353 7.52 -19.42 0.76
N PRO A 354 8.55 -19.88 1.51
CA PRO A 354 8.33 -20.70 2.70
C PRO A 354 7.67 -19.87 3.82
N ALA A 355 6.87 -20.52 4.63
CA ALA A 355 6.31 -19.93 5.85
C ALA A 355 7.42 -19.71 6.90
N LYS A 356 7.24 -18.71 7.74
CA LYS A 356 8.20 -18.41 8.84
C LYS A 356 8.26 -19.54 9.89
N LYS A 357 7.24 -20.39 9.95
CA LYS A 357 7.11 -21.52 10.90
C LYS A 357 6.50 -22.71 10.18
N GLY A 358 6.91 -23.92 10.58
CA GLY A 358 6.46 -25.20 10.01
C GLY A 358 7.39 -25.72 8.92
N ASN A 359 7.61 -27.03 8.92
CA ASN A 359 8.41 -27.71 7.90
C ASN A 359 7.55 -27.94 6.65
N ASN A 360 8.08 -27.62 5.47
CA ASN A 360 7.40 -27.78 4.19
C ASN A 360 6.05 -27.03 4.07
N ILE A 361 5.85 -25.97 4.90
CA ILE A 361 4.71 -25.07 4.74
C ILE A 361 5.14 -23.88 3.90
N PHE A 362 4.39 -23.63 2.84
CA PHE A 362 4.59 -22.49 1.95
C PHE A 362 3.44 -21.51 2.06
N THR A 363 3.71 -20.28 1.74
CA THR A 363 2.71 -19.22 1.73
C THR A 363 2.52 -18.67 0.34
N GLY A 364 1.29 -18.33 0.04
CA GLY A 364 0.92 -17.61 -1.16
C GLY A 364 -0.28 -16.70 -0.90
N ARG A 365 -0.76 -16.07 -1.97
CA ARG A 365 -1.95 -15.23 -1.93
C ARG A 365 -2.95 -15.60 -3.00
N THR A 366 -4.23 -15.55 -2.62
CA THR A 366 -5.33 -15.62 -3.57
C THR A 366 -5.41 -14.34 -4.40
N ARG A 367 -6.22 -14.33 -5.44
CA ARG A 367 -6.53 -13.12 -6.23
C ARG A 367 -7.15 -12.02 -5.35
N GLY A 368 -7.99 -12.38 -4.35
CA GLY A 368 -8.50 -11.46 -3.33
C GLY A 368 -7.48 -11.06 -2.24
N HIS A 369 -6.18 -11.33 -2.43
CA HIS A 369 -5.09 -10.99 -1.51
C HIS A 369 -5.10 -11.70 -0.16
N ARG A 370 -5.93 -12.74 0.02
CA ARG A 370 -5.93 -13.56 1.24
C ARG A 370 -4.67 -14.41 1.31
N LYS A 371 -4.04 -14.43 2.48
CA LYS A 371 -2.86 -15.26 2.72
C LYS A 371 -3.27 -16.71 2.94
N VAL A 372 -2.65 -17.61 2.20
CA VAL A 372 -2.89 -19.05 2.26
C VAL A 372 -1.63 -19.77 2.73
N PHE A 373 -1.81 -20.75 3.61
CA PHE A 373 -0.77 -21.69 4.04
C PHE A 373 -1.06 -23.07 3.46
N VAL A 374 -0.07 -23.66 2.79
CA VAL A 374 -0.19 -24.94 2.09
C VAL A 374 1.05 -25.78 2.33
N GLN A 375 0.88 -27.09 2.57
CA GLN A 375 1.99 -28.01 2.54
C GLN A 375 2.44 -28.22 1.09
N ALA A 376 3.68 -27.85 0.78
CA ALA A 376 4.16 -27.77 -0.60
C ALA A 376 5.68 -27.96 -0.69
N THR A 377 6.23 -27.84 -1.90
CA THR A 377 7.66 -27.91 -2.17
C THR A 377 8.20 -26.57 -2.71
N PRO A 378 9.52 -26.31 -2.63
CA PRO A 378 10.12 -25.10 -3.16
C PRO A 378 9.88 -24.85 -4.66
N ARG A 379 9.55 -25.91 -5.44
CA ARG A 379 9.28 -25.82 -6.88
C ARG A 379 8.05 -24.96 -7.20
N LEU A 380 7.17 -24.74 -6.23
CA LEU A 380 5.96 -23.95 -6.41
C LEU A 380 6.21 -22.43 -6.25
N ILE A 381 7.34 -22.01 -5.74
CA ILE A 381 7.65 -20.56 -5.61
C ILE A 381 7.59 -19.92 -7.00
N GLY A 382 6.80 -18.85 -7.12
CA GLY A 382 6.55 -18.16 -8.38
C GLY A 382 5.52 -18.83 -9.29
N GLN A 383 4.91 -19.94 -8.85
CA GLN A 383 3.87 -20.61 -9.61
C GLN A 383 2.48 -20.24 -9.09
N LEU A 384 1.52 -20.23 -10.01
CA LEU A 384 0.10 -20.19 -9.72
C LEU A 384 -0.42 -21.63 -9.66
N ALA A 385 -1.06 -21.99 -8.58
CA ALA A 385 -1.65 -23.31 -8.45
C ALA A 385 -3.02 -23.28 -7.76
N PRO A 386 -3.91 -24.23 -8.09
CA PRO A 386 -5.19 -24.36 -7.44
C PRO A 386 -5.03 -25.01 -6.06
N VAL A 387 -5.67 -24.40 -5.08
CA VAL A 387 -5.65 -24.84 -3.69
C VAL A 387 -7.08 -24.97 -3.19
N ARG A 388 -7.45 -26.15 -2.69
CA ARG A 388 -8.71 -26.35 -1.98
C ARG A 388 -8.57 -25.81 -0.57
N ILE A 389 -9.43 -24.90 -0.19
CA ILE A 389 -9.42 -24.32 1.17
C ILE A 389 -10.04 -25.31 2.13
N THR A 390 -9.29 -25.68 3.17
CA THR A 390 -9.71 -26.70 4.16
C THR A 390 -10.02 -26.10 5.53
N ASN A 391 -9.37 -25.00 5.90
CA ASN A 391 -9.57 -24.33 7.18
C ASN A 391 -9.27 -22.84 7.07
N VAL A 392 -9.86 -22.05 7.95
CA VAL A 392 -9.75 -20.59 7.93
C VAL A 392 -9.61 -19.99 9.33
N THR A 393 -9.04 -18.80 9.36
CA THR A 393 -9.12 -17.87 10.48
C THR A 393 -9.67 -16.54 9.96
N ALA A 394 -9.87 -15.56 10.83
CA ALA A 394 -10.26 -14.21 10.38
C ALA A 394 -9.23 -13.56 9.43
N SER A 395 -7.96 -13.99 9.44
CA SER A 395 -6.88 -13.33 8.68
C SER A 395 -6.13 -14.21 7.69
N THR A 396 -6.32 -15.54 7.75
CA THR A 396 -5.56 -16.50 6.96
C THR A 396 -6.40 -17.68 6.55
N LEU A 397 -6.03 -18.32 5.46
CA LEU A 397 -6.59 -19.55 4.94
C LEU A 397 -5.56 -20.67 5.04
N MET A 398 -6.03 -21.90 5.16
CA MET A 398 -5.22 -23.12 5.03
C MET A 398 -5.84 -23.97 3.93
N GLY A 399 -5.02 -24.65 3.15
CA GLY A 399 -5.53 -25.45 2.06
C GLY A 399 -4.59 -26.54 1.61
N GLU A 400 -5.09 -27.35 0.71
CA GLU A 400 -4.41 -28.49 0.09
C GLU A 400 -4.22 -28.24 -1.39
N LEU A 401 -3.01 -28.52 -1.89
CA LEU A 401 -2.68 -28.40 -3.30
C LEU A 401 -3.42 -29.48 -4.11
N LEU A 402 -4.07 -29.06 -5.19
CA LEU A 402 -4.68 -30.01 -6.13
C LEU A 402 -3.67 -30.34 -7.23
N LEU A 403 -3.13 -31.56 -7.21
CA LEU A 403 -2.13 -32.04 -8.16
C LEU A 403 -2.72 -32.74 -9.38
N GLU A 404 -3.98 -33.19 -9.29
CA GLU A 404 -4.67 -33.99 -10.34
C GLU A 404 -5.83 -33.23 -10.98
N GLY A 405 -5.96 -33.33 -12.30
CA GLY A 405 -7.16 -32.90 -13.05
C GLY A 405 -7.26 -31.41 -13.38
N VAL A 406 -6.19 -30.65 -13.19
CA VAL A 406 -6.20 -29.21 -13.54
C VAL A 406 -5.84 -29.03 -15.01
N GLU A 407 -6.83 -28.63 -15.81
CA GLU A 407 -6.52 -28.06 -17.13
C GLU A 407 -5.54 -26.88 -16.96
N PRO A 408 -4.50 -26.77 -17.80
CA PRO A 408 -3.54 -25.70 -17.70
C PRO A 408 -4.26 -24.33 -17.66
N MET A 409 -3.91 -23.48 -16.71
CA MET A 409 -4.58 -22.23 -16.34
C MET A 409 -4.89 -21.28 -17.50
N LYS A 410 -4.19 -21.38 -18.63
CA LYS A 410 -4.50 -20.65 -19.86
C LYS A 410 -5.95 -20.83 -20.34
N LYS A 411 -6.59 -21.98 -20.08
CA LYS A 411 -7.99 -22.24 -20.45
C LYS A 411 -9.00 -21.59 -19.49
N THR A 412 -8.66 -21.44 -18.21
CA THR A 412 -9.52 -20.74 -17.23
C THR A 412 -9.57 -19.24 -17.52
N LEU A 413 -8.45 -18.64 -17.91
CA LEU A 413 -8.40 -17.25 -18.40
C LEU A 413 -9.24 -17.10 -19.70
N ALA A 414 -9.10 -18.03 -20.64
CA ALA A 414 -9.84 -18.01 -21.89
C ALA A 414 -11.37 -18.16 -21.72
N LYS A 415 -11.82 -18.99 -20.77
CA LYS A 415 -13.26 -19.10 -20.44
C LYS A 415 -13.80 -17.81 -19.79
N ARG A 416 -13.02 -17.11 -18.97
CA ARG A 416 -13.40 -15.78 -18.43
C ARG A 416 -13.48 -14.72 -19.53
N ILE A 417 -12.57 -14.75 -20.52
CA ILE A 417 -12.57 -13.85 -21.68
C ILE A 417 -13.78 -14.11 -22.60
N SER A 418 -14.19 -15.36 -22.81
CA SER A 418 -15.34 -15.71 -23.63
C SER A 418 -16.68 -15.28 -23.03
N HIS A 419 -16.81 -15.28 -21.69
CA HIS A 419 -18.01 -14.77 -21.02
C HIS A 419 -18.16 -13.24 -21.11
N VAL A 420 -17.05 -12.51 -21.22
CA VAL A 420 -17.04 -11.04 -21.36
C VAL A 420 -17.35 -10.58 -22.81
N LYS A 421 -17.19 -11.45 -23.81
CA LYS A 421 -17.53 -11.12 -25.23
C LYS A 421 -19.01 -11.32 -25.56
N SER A 422 -19.81 -11.88 -24.66
CA SER A 422 -21.23 -12.17 -24.85
C SER A 422 -22.18 -11.28 -24.02
N VAL A 423 -21.69 -10.18 -23.43
CA VAL A 423 -22.50 -9.14 -22.74
C VAL A 423 -22.31 -7.78 -23.40
#